data_349a67d85bdd857776ded3a2f880b4cd
#
_entry.id   349a67d85bdd857776ded3a2f880b4cd
#
_cell.length_a   1.000
_cell.length_b   1.000
_cell.length_c   1.000
_cell.angle_alpha   90.00
_cell.angle_beta   90.00
_cell.angle_gamma   90.00
#
_symmetry.space_group_name_H-M   'P 1'
#
loop_
_entity.id
_entity.type
_entity.pdbx_description
1 polymer ?
#
loop_
_entity_poly.entity_id
_entity_poly.type
_entity_poly.pdbx_seq_one_letter_code
_entity_poly.pdbx_strand_id
1 'polypeptide(L)'
;MRWIKGLGTPCKSVLLTLCALLVSAMPARAVLTDRYLVGLKLRAFEAAWDAQPDDAKRRSAAAILEPLTFTFLSGNLSRAAQLLDLARFKLVEVPESNRWSQALAARVAKPLVDAKDRQVKGKLAWIYKPQGAVPGDATIHLVYNGQSLFAPCKVSELVEANRDFTVVLPEGAKPGARTLSFDVRVGDKLLHTGKVPLWVVDDLDACLSKLDSMSGQVEKLPPSVGRSTWLLLHSRLKQAAQGKDLETEYPLGQWLTELPGAVEELRAGKVWPNPTSPGPLWLAIPIGSIDKVVRIEGAARDGKTPLTCVVALHGAGGSENLFCEGHGALAPKLAAQKGWLLVSPLNGPNDELIEKLSAWHPIDKNRVVTVGHSMGAANATAWGARKPEQLRAVAALGGGGRAGKGEVWQKLPYFVGIGDKDFALKSAKSLAEALRQAGNPSVTLKVYPGLEHLTVVQACLPDVFAFFEKELGK
;
A
#
# COMPACT_ATOMS: atom_id res chain seq x y z
N MET A 1 -28.20 10.72 54.04
CA MET A 1 -27.34 11.89 54.36
C MET A 1 -25.98 11.72 53.75
N ARG A 2 -25.59 12.68 52.82
CA ARG A 2 -24.21 13.01 52.40
C ARG A 2 -23.42 11.93 51.60
N TRP A 3 -22.80 12.14 50.50
CA TRP A 3 -22.67 13.28 49.55
C TRP A 3 -22.00 12.75 48.30
N ILE A 4 -22.48 13.18 47.16
CA ILE A 4 -21.90 13.05 45.82
C ILE A 4 -20.72 14.01 45.72
N LYS A 5 -19.61 13.55 45.18
CA LYS A 5 -18.56 14.29 44.47
C LYS A 5 -17.60 13.24 43.91
N GLY A 6 -17.22 13.20 42.67
CA GLY A 6 -17.02 14.19 41.62
C GLY A 6 -16.93 13.51 40.28
N LEU A 7 -17.59 14.12 39.34
CA LEU A 7 -17.49 13.85 37.92
C LEU A 7 -16.13 14.35 37.41
N GLY A 8 -15.27 13.43 37.06
CA GLY A 8 -14.03 13.69 36.32
C GLY A 8 -14.18 13.29 34.88
N THR A 9 -14.34 14.27 34.05
CA THR A 9 -14.32 14.38 32.55
C THR A 9 -14.00 13.14 31.76
N PRO A 10 -14.97 12.59 30.98
CA PRO A 10 -14.75 11.60 29.95
C PRO A 10 -14.62 12.28 28.59
N CYS A 11 -13.47 12.80 28.22
CA CYS A 11 -13.32 13.44 26.90
C CYS A 11 -12.11 13.01 26.06
N LYS A 12 -11.34 11.99 26.47
CA LYS A 12 -10.15 11.54 25.73
C LYS A 12 -10.20 10.08 25.24
N SER A 13 -11.14 9.27 25.73
CA SER A 13 -11.34 7.89 25.27
C SER A 13 -12.25 7.80 24.03
N VAL A 14 -13.07 8.80 23.79
CA VAL A 14 -14.06 8.81 22.69
C VAL A 14 -13.41 8.92 21.31
N LEU A 15 -12.27 9.61 21.17
CA LEU A 15 -11.65 9.80 19.86
C LEU A 15 -10.94 8.53 19.36
N LEU A 16 -10.33 7.74 20.24
CA LEU A 16 -9.71 6.46 19.86
C LEU A 16 -10.74 5.36 19.61
N THR A 17 -11.87 5.38 20.32
CA THR A 17 -12.98 4.44 20.12
C THR A 17 -13.77 4.80 18.84
N LEU A 18 -13.92 6.08 18.49
CA LEU A 18 -14.54 6.49 17.23
C LEU A 18 -13.71 6.08 16.01
N CYS A 19 -12.38 6.16 16.06
CA CYS A 19 -11.53 5.65 14.98
C CYS A 19 -11.63 4.14 14.81
N ALA A 20 -11.74 3.37 15.90
CA ALA A 20 -11.90 1.92 15.84
C ALA A 20 -13.30 1.49 15.36
N LEU A 21 -14.36 2.24 15.71
CA LEU A 21 -15.75 1.98 15.30
C LEU A 21 -16.03 2.41 13.86
N LEU A 22 -15.35 3.44 13.33
CA LEU A 22 -15.50 3.87 11.93
C LEU A 22 -14.88 2.87 10.93
N VAL A 23 -13.93 2.05 11.35
CA VAL A 23 -13.34 1.00 10.49
C VAL A 23 -14.26 -0.22 10.36
N SER A 24 -15.15 -0.46 11.33
CA SER A 24 -16.03 -1.65 11.36
C SER A 24 -17.42 -1.45 10.74
N ALA A 25 -17.79 -0.23 10.31
CA ALA A 25 -19.15 0.11 9.86
C ALA A 25 -19.22 0.60 8.39
N MET A 26 -18.22 0.33 7.55
CA MET A 26 -18.31 0.71 6.13
C MET A 26 -19.10 -0.34 5.34
N PRO A 27 -20.18 0.04 4.63
CA PRO A 27 -20.85 -0.88 3.73
C PRO A 27 -19.93 -1.26 2.57
N ALA A 28 -19.76 -2.57 2.37
CA ALA A 28 -18.79 -3.20 1.47
C ALA A 28 -19.01 -2.95 -0.05
N ARG A 29 -19.70 -1.89 -0.48
CA ARG A 29 -20.24 -1.86 -1.86
C ARG A 29 -19.66 -0.86 -2.87
N ALA A 30 -19.02 0.21 -2.47
CA ALA A 30 -18.57 1.24 -3.44
C ALA A 30 -17.14 1.72 -3.20
N VAL A 31 -16.59 1.47 -2.03
CA VAL A 31 -15.40 2.15 -1.52
C VAL A 31 -14.10 1.55 -2.07
N LEU A 32 -14.07 0.24 -2.35
CA LEU A 32 -12.85 -0.45 -2.78
C LEU A 32 -12.40 -0.08 -4.20
N THR A 33 -13.36 0.13 -5.11
CA THR A 33 -13.07 0.53 -6.49
C THR A 33 -12.32 1.86 -6.53
N ASP A 34 -12.79 2.81 -5.75
CA ASP A 34 -12.20 4.14 -5.68
C ASP A 34 -10.84 4.16 -4.95
N ARG A 35 -10.58 3.25 -4.00
CA ARG A 35 -9.29 3.16 -3.29
C ARG A 35 -8.15 2.79 -4.21
N TYR A 36 -8.35 1.85 -5.14
CA TYR A 36 -7.34 1.51 -6.14
C TYR A 36 -7.01 2.73 -7.01
N LEU A 37 -8.01 3.46 -7.49
CA LEU A 37 -7.83 4.65 -8.31
C LEU A 37 -7.16 5.80 -7.53
N VAL A 38 -7.53 5.99 -6.26
CA VAL A 38 -6.82 6.94 -5.38
C VAL A 38 -5.35 6.52 -5.21
N GLY A 39 -5.08 5.23 -5.05
CA GLY A 39 -3.73 4.68 -5.00
C GLY A 39 -2.92 4.95 -6.27
N LEU A 40 -3.53 4.85 -7.46
CA LEU A 40 -2.87 5.24 -8.73
C LEU A 40 -2.52 6.74 -8.74
N LYS A 41 -3.44 7.61 -8.28
CA LYS A 41 -3.19 9.06 -8.19
C LYS A 41 -2.10 9.38 -7.18
N LEU A 42 -2.09 8.68 -6.04
CA LEU A 42 -1.04 8.82 -5.03
C LEU A 42 0.33 8.48 -5.62
N ARG A 43 0.47 7.31 -6.25
CA ARG A 43 1.74 6.91 -6.89
C ARG A 43 2.19 7.88 -7.99
N ALA A 44 1.25 8.41 -8.79
CA ALA A 44 1.55 9.42 -9.80
C ALA A 44 2.04 10.75 -9.19
N PHE A 45 1.44 11.17 -8.07
CA PHE A 45 1.88 12.33 -7.30
C PHE A 45 3.28 12.09 -6.71
N GLU A 46 3.51 10.96 -6.05
CA GLU A 46 4.77 10.61 -5.41
C GLU A 46 5.94 10.52 -6.42
N ALA A 47 5.68 9.95 -7.60
CA ALA A 47 6.67 9.93 -8.69
C ALA A 47 7.01 11.34 -9.19
N ALA A 48 6.01 12.22 -9.29
CA ALA A 48 6.24 13.62 -9.65
C ALA A 48 7.00 14.38 -8.55
N TRP A 49 6.73 14.06 -7.28
CA TRP A 49 7.45 14.60 -6.12
C TRP A 49 8.93 14.22 -6.16
N ASP A 50 9.25 12.96 -6.39
CA ASP A 50 10.64 12.47 -6.47
C ASP A 50 11.41 13.15 -7.62
N ALA A 51 10.75 13.33 -8.76
CA ALA A 51 11.35 13.95 -9.93
C ALA A 51 11.53 15.48 -9.82
N GLN A 52 10.84 16.15 -8.88
CA GLN A 52 10.88 17.60 -8.74
C GLN A 52 12.01 18.06 -7.80
N PRO A 53 13.07 18.71 -8.30
CA PRO A 53 14.17 19.19 -7.42
C PRO A 53 13.84 20.47 -6.67
N ASP A 54 12.84 21.25 -7.11
CA ASP A 54 12.48 22.53 -6.53
C ASP A 54 11.65 22.37 -5.25
N ASP A 55 12.27 22.68 -4.11
CA ASP A 55 11.63 22.60 -2.79
C ASP A 55 10.45 23.58 -2.62
N ALA A 56 10.42 24.71 -3.32
CA ALA A 56 9.31 25.65 -3.24
C ALA A 56 8.06 25.03 -3.95
N LYS A 57 8.26 24.39 -5.10
CA LYS A 57 7.20 23.65 -5.78
C LYS A 57 6.71 22.47 -4.92
N ARG A 58 7.62 21.71 -4.30
CA ARG A 58 7.24 20.61 -3.38
C ARG A 58 6.40 21.13 -2.21
N ARG A 59 6.83 22.22 -1.52
CA ARG A 59 6.04 22.82 -0.42
C ARG A 59 4.69 23.33 -0.89
N SER A 60 4.61 23.94 -2.09
CA SER A 60 3.33 24.37 -2.66
C SER A 60 2.39 23.20 -2.97
N ALA A 61 2.93 22.06 -3.40
CA ALA A 61 2.15 20.84 -3.59
C ALA A 61 1.69 20.23 -2.25
N ALA A 62 2.59 20.16 -1.26
CA ALA A 62 2.26 19.64 0.08
C ALA A 62 1.14 20.43 0.75
N ALA A 63 1.11 21.77 0.62
CA ALA A 63 0.05 22.61 1.17
C ALA A 63 -1.36 22.25 0.63
N ILE A 64 -1.47 21.76 -0.60
CA ILE A 64 -2.74 21.28 -1.17
C ILE A 64 -3.20 19.99 -0.48
N LEU A 65 -2.28 19.19 0.02
CA LEU A 65 -2.54 17.88 0.62
C LEU A 65 -2.88 17.95 2.12
N GLU A 66 -2.79 19.10 2.78
CA GLU A 66 -3.13 19.22 4.21
C GLU A 66 -4.48 18.57 4.59
N PRO A 67 -5.58 18.71 3.81
CA PRO A 67 -6.84 18.05 4.12
C PRO A 67 -6.91 16.58 3.68
N LEU A 68 -5.92 16.05 2.96
CA LEU A 68 -6.00 14.74 2.29
C LEU A 68 -6.29 13.59 3.24
N THR A 69 -5.56 13.51 4.36
CA THR A 69 -5.71 12.40 5.31
C THR A 69 -7.14 12.31 5.86
N PHE A 70 -7.72 13.44 6.30
CA PHE A 70 -9.09 13.45 6.81
C PHE A 70 -10.13 13.23 5.70
N THR A 71 -9.88 13.74 4.50
CA THR A 71 -10.71 13.50 3.31
C THR A 71 -10.76 12.02 2.97
N PHE A 72 -9.61 11.33 2.99
CA PHE A 72 -9.52 9.89 2.76
C PHE A 72 -10.22 9.09 3.86
N LEU A 73 -9.96 9.39 5.13
CA LEU A 73 -10.54 8.68 6.28
C LEU A 73 -12.06 8.89 6.39
N SER A 74 -12.59 10.01 5.91
CA SER A 74 -14.04 10.25 5.82
C SER A 74 -14.71 9.51 4.66
N GLY A 75 -13.96 8.77 3.83
CA GLY A 75 -14.48 8.04 2.68
C GLY A 75 -14.75 8.91 1.43
N ASN A 76 -14.36 10.19 1.43
CA ASN A 76 -14.51 11.06 0.26
C ASN A 76 -13.36 10.84 -0.73
N LEU A 77 -13.32 9.64 -1.32
CA LEU A 77 -12.23 9.18 -2.18
C LEU A 77 -12.12 9.97 -3.49
N SER A 78 -13.25 10.44 -4.00
CA SER A 78 -13.29 11.34 -5.18
C SER A 78 -12.54 12.65 -4.91
N ARG A 79 -12.78 13.28 -3.76
CA ARG A 79 -12.08 14.50 -3.36
C ARG A 79 -10.60 14.23 -3.06
N ALA A 80 -10.27 13.08 -2.45
CA ALA A 80 -8.89 12.68 -2.20
C ALA A 80 -8.10 12.56 -3.52
N ALA A 81 -8.66 11.88 -4.53
CA ALA A 81 -8.08 11.78 -5.87
C ALA A 81 -7.88 13.15 -6.53
N GLN A 82 -8.86 14.06 -6.39
CA GLN A 82 -8.77 15.42 -6.91
C GLN A 82 -7.63 16.21 -6.25
N LEU A 83 -7.48 16.13 -4.92
CA LEU A 83 -6.40 16.80 -4.19
C LEU A 83 -5.03 16.32 -4.66
N LEU A 84 -4.87 15.02 -4.88
CA LEU A 84 -3.62 14.43 -5.39
C LEU A 84 -3.28 14.95 -6.79
N ASP A 85 -4.24 15.03 -7.71
CA ASP A 85 -3.99 15.60 -9.03
C ASP A 85 -3.70 17.10 -8.95
N LEU A 86 -4.41 17.88 -8.14
CA LEU A 86 -4.13 19.32 -7.94
C LEU A 86 -2.72 19.56 -7.39
N ALA A 87 -2.28 18.75 -6.42
CA ALA A 87 -0.92 18.81 -5.89
C ALA A 87 0.11 18.41 -6.95
N ARG A 88 -0.15 17.35 -7.72
CA ARG A 88 0.71 16.92 -8.82
C ARG A 88 0.88 18.00 -9.89
N PHE A 89 -0.16 18.79 -10.20
CA PHE A 89 -0.08 19.89 -11.15
C PHE A 89 0.80 21.07 -10.68
N LYS A 90 1.20 21.10 -9.42
CA LYS A 90 2.25 22.02 -8.93
C LYS A 90 3.67 21.51 -9.21
N LEU A 91 3.81 20.20 -9.39
CA LEU A 91 5.10 19.52 -9.59
C LEU A 91 5.42 19.33 -11.07
N VAL A 92 4.41 19.10 -11.90
CA VAL A 92 4.55 18.86 -13.34
C VAL A 92 3.69 19.84 -14.15
N GLU A 93 4.18 20.20 -15.33
CA GLU A 93 3.45 21.08 -16.23
C GLU A 93 2.33 20.33 -16.97
N VAL A 94 1.10 20.57 -16.53
CA VAL A 94 -0.11 20.15 -17.25
C VAL A 94 -0.91 21.42 -17.58
N PRO A 95 -1.08 21.76 -18.87
CA PRO A 95 -1.89 22.92 -19.28
C PRO A 95 -3.27 22.88 -18.62
N GLU A 96 -3.73 24.00 -18.11
CA GLU A 96 -4.99 24.06 -17.38
C GLU A 96 -6.17 23.55 -18.20
N SER A 97 -6.20 23.89 -19.49
CA SER A 97 -7.18 23.39 -20.46
C SER A 97 -7.22 21.86 -20.61
N ASN A 98 -6.17 21.14 -20.20
CA ASN A 98 -6.05 19.68 -20.34
C ASN A 98 -6.25 18.93 -19.02
N ARG A 99 -6.29 19.63 -17.88
CA ARG A 99 -6.36 19.00 -16.52
C ARG A 99 -7.59 18.13 -16.33
N TRP A 100 -8.69 18.46 -17.01
CA TRP A 100 -9.91 17.65 -16.95
C TRP A 100 -9.67 16.20 -17.39
N SER A 101 -8.78 15.95 -18.37
CA SER A 101 -8.50 14.60 -18.87
C SER A 101 -7.96 13.66 -17.78
N GLN A 102 -7.29 14.22 -16.77
CA GLN A 102 -6.73 13.45 -15.64
C GLN A 102 -7.82 12.91 -14.70
N ALA A 103 -9.02 13.48 -14.72
CA ALA A 103 -10.13 13.00 -13.90
C ALA A 103 -10.82 11.74 -14.46
N LEU A 104 -10.42 11.26 -15.64
CA LEU A 104 -10.95 10.07 -16.27
C LEU A 104 -10.20 8.81 -15.83
N ALA A 105 -10.92 7.70 -15.76
CA ALA A 105 -10.37 6.36 -15.56
C ALA A 105 -11.13 5.31 -16.38
N ALA A 106 -10.41 4.24 -16.70
CA ALA A 106 -10.99 3.00 -17.16
C ALA A 106 -10.72 1.90 -16.13
N ARG A 107 -11.70 1.04 -15.90
CA ARG A 107 -11.56 -0.14 -15.03
C ARG A 107 -12.11 -1.37 -15.70
N VAL A 108 -11.39 -2.46 -15.62
CA VAL A 108 -11.89 -3.77 -16.04
C VAL A 108 -12.70 -4.39 -14.91
N ALA A 109 -13.76 -5.08 -15.28
CA ALA A 109 -14.60 -5.80 -14.32
C ALA A 109 -13.86 -6.99 -13.68
N LYS A 110 -12.98 -7.63 -14.46
CA LYS A 110 -12.12 -8.73 -14.01
C LYS A 110 -10.72 -8.56 -14.58
N PRO A 111 -9.66 -8.61 -13.79
CA PRO A 111 -8.29 -8.50 -14.28
C PRO A 111 -7.79 -9.82 -14.93
N LEU A 112 -8.48 -10.93 -14.75
CA LEU A 112 -8.20 -12.22 -15.38
C LEU A 112 -9.14 -12.42 -16.60
N VAL A 113 -8.56 -12.66 -17.76
CA VAL A 113 -9.26 -12.80 -19.04
C VAL A 113 -8.92 -14.17 -19.65
N ASP A 114 -9.92 -14.95 -20.01
CA ASP A 114 -9.69 -16.22 -20.71
C ASP A 114 -9.21 -15.97 -22.14
N ALA A 115 -8.19 -16.70 -22.55
CA ALA A 115 -7.61 -16.57 -23.90
C ALA A 115 -8.55 -17.02 -25.02
N LYS A 116 -9.52 -17.88 -24.74
CA LYS A 116 -10.53 -18.33 -25.71
C LYS A 116 -11.55 -17.22 -25.97
N ASP A 117 -12.09 -16.63 -24.90
CA ASP A 117 -13.12 -15.61 -25.00
C ASP A 117 -12.54 -14.24 -25.36
N ARG A 118 -11.34 -13.95 -24.88
CA ARG A 118 -10.63 -12.68 -25.09
C ARG A 118 -11.46 -11.43 -24.75
N GLN A 119 -12.61 -11.63 -24.07
CA GLN A 119 -13.55 -10.56 -23.78
C GLN A 119 -13.13 -9.80 -22.54
N VAL A 120 -12.96 -8.49 -22.67
CA VAL A 120 -12.67 -7.56 -21.58
C VAL A 120 -13.89 -6.66 -21.37
N LYS A 121 -14.50 -6.77 -20.21
CA LYS A 121 -15.60 -5.89 -19.79
C LYS A 121 -15.08 -4.90 -18.75
N GLY A 122 -15.61 -3.69 -18.80
CA GLY A 122 -15.19 -2.65 -17.85
C GLY A 122 -16.06 -1.41 -17.92
N LYS A 123 -15.58 -0.37 -17.25
CA LYS A 123 -16.25 0.93 -17.17
C LYS A 123 -15.27 2.05 -17.45
N LEU A 124 -15.74 3.04 -18.21
CA LEU A 124 -15.15 4.37 -18.30
C LEU A 124 -15.91 5.28 -17.35
N ALA A 125 -15.20 6.05 -16.54
CA ALA A 125 -15.81 6.87 -15.48
C ALA A 125 -15.00 8.13 -15.17
N TRP A 126 -15.69 9.12 -14.60
CA TRP A 126 -15.06 10.22 -13.88
C TRP A 126 -14.71 9.76 -12.45
N ILE A 127 -13.45 9.90 -12.07
CA ILE A 127 -13.00 9.66 -10.68
C ILE A 127 -13.52 10.79 -9.78
N TYR A 128 -13.49 12.02 -10.31
CA TYR A 128 -14.03 13.23 -9.67
C TYR A 128 -14.54 14.18 -10.74
N LYS A 129 -15.41 15.13 -10.35
CA LYS A 129 -15.92 16.17 -11.27
C LYS A 129 -14.75 17.03 -11.76
N PRO A 130 -14.48 17.08 -13.06
CA PRO A 130 -13.37 17.88 -13.60
C PRO A 130 -13.57 19.37 -13.35
N GLN A 131 -12.46 20.09 -13.25
CA GLN A 131 -12.45 21.55 -13.29
C GLN A 131 -12.27 22.03 -14.71
N GLY A 132 -13.02 23.06 -15.09
CA GLY A 132 -12.98 23.65 -16.44
C GLY A 132 -13.91 22.96 -17.45
N ALA A 133 -13.98 23.53 -18.64
CA ALA A 133 -14.81 23.03 -19.73
C ALA A 133 -14.13 21.85 -20.43
N VAL A 134 -14.90 20.80 -20.70
CA VAL A 134 -14.48 19.68 -21.55
C VAL A 134 -14.80 20.01 -23.00
N PRO A 135 -13.84 19.96 -23.94
CA PRO A 135 -14.10 20.20 -25.35
C PRO A 135 -15.14 19.24 -25.91
N GLY A 136 -16.04 19.75 -26.76
CA GLY A 136 -17.14 18.95 -27.34
C GLY A 136 -16.68 17.83 -28.28
N ASP A 137 -15.49 17.95 -28.84
CA ASP A 137 -14.82 16.96 -29.71
C ASP A 137 -13.86 16.03 -28.93
N ALA A 138 -13.86 16.11 -27.59
CA ALA A 138 -13.04 15.21 -26.77
C ALA A 138 -13.53 13.76 -26.86
N THR A 139 -12.61 12.83 -27.07
CA THR A 139 -12.87 11.40 -27.27
C THR A 139 -11.99 10.53 -26.39
N ILE A 140 -12.46 9.32 -26.10
CA ILE A 140 -11.71 8.26 -25.45
C ILE A 140 -11.58 7.08 -26.41
N HIS A 141 -10.36 6.57 -26.53
CA HIS A 141 -10.03 5.40 -27.32
C HIS A 141 -9.53 4.31 -26.38
N LEU A 142 -10.08 3.10 -26.46
CA LEU A 142 -9.46 1.93 -25.83
C LEU A 142 -8.48 1.31 -26.82
N VAL A 143 -7.25 1.15 -26.36
CA VAL A 143 -6.11 0.79 -27.22
C VAL A 143 -5.40 -0.43 -26.63
N TYR A 144 -5.11 -1.40 -27.49
CA TYR A 144 -4.26 -2.55 -27.16
C TYR A 144 -3.18 -2.70 -28.22
N ASN A 145 -1.92 -2.70 -27.81
CA ASN A 145 -0.75 -2.76 -28.70
C ASN A 145 -0.81 -1.72 -29.85
N GLY A 146 -1.26 -0.50 -29.57
CA GLY A 146 -1.39 0.59 -30.55
C GLY A 146 -2.64 0.52 -31.44
N GLN A 147 -3.46 -0.51 -31.34
CA GLN A 147 -4.70 -0.64 -32.11
C GLN A 147 -5.91 -0.24 -31.27
N SER A 148 -6.80 0.57 -31.83
CA SER A 148 -8.10 0.88 -31.22
C SER A 148 -9.00 -0.35 -31.28
N LEU A 149 -9.59 -0.68 -30.13
CA LEU A 149 -10.43 -1.89 -29.98
C LEU A 149 -11.91 -1.64 -30.27
N PHE A 150 -12.34 -0.39 -30.31
CA PHE A 150 -13.72 -0.01 -30.66
C PHE A 150 -13.80 1.44 -31.16
N ALA A 151 -14.97 1.85 -31.66
CA ALA A 151 -15.19 3.23 -32.08
C ALA A 151 -14.98 4.22 -30.92
N PRO A 152 -14.32 5.37 -31.16
CA PRO A 152 -14.08 6.36 -30.12
C PRO A 152 -15.38 6.79 -29.42
N CYS A 153 -15.33 6.89 -28.11
CA CYS A 153 -16.42 7.36 -27.27
C CYS A 153 -16.26 8.86 -27.02
N LYS A 154 -17.30 9.68 -27.24
CA LYS A 154 -17.25 11.08 -26.85
C LYS A 154 -17.25 11.22 -25.33
N VAL A 155 -16.36 12.06 -24.80
CA VAL A 155 -16.28 12.33 -23.36
C VAL A 155 -17.59 12.93 -22.84
N SER A 156 -18.32 13.71 -23.66
CA SER A 156 -19.63 14.25 -23.33
C SER A 156 -20.70 13.19 -23.03
N GLU A 157 -20.52 11.97 -23.53
CA GLU A 157 -21.42 10.84 -23.25
C GLU A 157 -21.21 10.25 -21.84
N LEU A 158 -20.12 10.64 -21.15
CA LEU A 158 -19.82 10.23 -19.76
C LEU A 158 -20.33 11.20 -18.70
N VAL A 159 -20.97 12.30 -19.08
CA VAL A 159 -21.21 13.46 -18.20
C VAL A 159 -22.13 13.14 -17.02
N GLU A 160 -23.02 12.17 -17.14
CA GLU A 160 -23.98 11.83 -16.08
C GLU A 160 -23.89 10.39 -15.57
N ALA A 161 -23.12 9.51 -16.25
CA ALA A 161 -23.02 8.10 -15.86
C ALA A 161 -21.68 7.49 -16.27
N ASN A 162 -21.29 6.44 -15.55
CA ASN A 162 -20.25 5.52 -16.00
C ASN A 162 -20.71 4.85 -17.29
N ARG A 163 -19.86 4.75 -18.28
CA ARG A 163 -20.14 4.00 -19.50
C ARG A 163 -19.49 2.62 -19.45
N ASP A 164 -20.31 1.59 -19.54
CA ASP A 164 -19.83 0.22 -19.70
C ASP A 164 -19.21 0.02 -21.07
N PHE A 165 -18.12 -0.72 -21.12
CA PHE A 165 -17.53 -1.17 -22.39
C PHE A 165 -17.34 -2.69 -22.39
N THR A 166 -17.39 -3.25 -23.58
CA THR A 166 -16.98 -4.63 -23.86
C THR A 166 -16.11 -4.61 -25.10
N VAL A 167 -14.89 -5.10 -24.99
CA VAL A 167 -13.96 -5.24 -26.11
C VAL A 167 -13.44 -6.66 -26.18
N VAL A 168 -13.05 -7.08 -27.38
CA VAL A 168 -12.41 -8.36 -27.62
C VAL A 168 -10.96 -8.12 -27.98
N LEU A 169 -10.03 -8.72 -27.24
CA LEU A 169 -8.61 -8.65 -27.57
C LEU A 169 -8.35 -9.33 -28.93
N PRO A 170 -7.39 -8.83 -29.73
CA PRO A 170 -7.07 -9.39 -31.03
C PRO A 170 -6.74 -10.88 -30.99
N GLU A 171 -6.93 -11.56 -32.10
CA GLU A 171 -6.42 -12.94 -32.29
C GLU A 171 -4.91 -12.97 -32.08
N GLY A 172 -4.44 -13.95 -31.28
CA GLY A 172 -3.02 -14.05 -30.92
C GLY A 172 -2.62 -13.23 -29.69
N ALA A 173 -3.57 -12.68 -28.92
CA ALA A 173 -3.29 -12.21 -27.56
C ALA A 173 -2.77 -13.38 -26.71
N LYS A 174 -1.43 -13.47 -26.62
CA LYS A 174 -0.75 -14.58 -25.92
C LYS A 174 -1.02 -14.51 -24.41
N PRO A 175 -1.03 -15.64 -23.69
CA PRO A 175 -1.08 -15.66 -22.25
C PRO A 175 0.01 -14.80 -21.58
N GLY A 176 -0.29 -14.26 -20.41
CA GLY A 176 0.60 -13.42 -19.59
C GLY A 176 0.04 -12.05 -19.26
N ALA A 177 0.88 -11.24 -18.62
CA ALA A 177 0.55 -9.84 -18.31
C ALA A 177 0.33 -9.02 -19.57
N ARG A 178 -0.74 -8.24 -19.59
CA ARG A 178 -1.11 -7.36 -20.70
C ARG A 178 -1.58 -6.02 -20.14
N THR A 179 -1.52 -4.99 -20.99
CA THR A 179 -2.01 -3.66 -20.63
C THR A 179 -3.00 -3.21 -21.70
N LEU A 180 -4.22 -2.94 -21.28
CA LEU A 180 -5.17 -2.14 -22.03
C LEU A 180 -4.92 -0.67 -21.69
N SER A 181 -4.84 0.20 -22.67
CA SER A 181 -4.72 1.63 -22.46
C SER A 181 -6.02 2.35 -22.84
N PHE A 182 -6.31 3.45 -22.20
CA PHE A 182 -7.30 4.39 -22.68
C PHE A 182 -6.61 5.73 -22.98
N ASP A 183 -6.76 6.19 -24.22
CA ASP A 183 -6.24 7.47 -24.68
C ASP A 183 -7.34 8.50 -24.69
N VAL A 184 -7.11 9.66 -24.09
CA VAL A 184 -8.00 10.82 -24.13
C VAL A 184 -7.46 11.80 -25.16
N ARG A 185 -8.28 12.17 -26.14
CA ARG A 185 -7.89 13.02 -27.26
C ARG A 185 -8.86 14.18 -27.46
N VAL A 186 -8.34 15.25 -28.06
CA VAL A 186 -9.12 16.35 -28.64
C VAL A 186 -8.65 16.52 -30.08
N GLY A 187 -9.49 16.18 -31.04
CA GLY A 187 -9.06 15.93 -32.41
C GLY A 187 -7.97 14.84 -32.42
N ASP A 188 -6.85 15.13 -33.14
CA ASP A 188 -5.71 14.20 -33.19
C ASP A 188 -4.75 14.33 -31.99
N LYS A 189 -4.93 15.33 -31.10
CA LYS A 189 -4.02 15.61 -30.02
C LYS A 189 -4.29 14.68 -28.83
N LEU A 190 -3.31 13.86 -28.48
CA LEU A 190 -3.31 13.05 -27.26
C LEU A 190 -3.08 13.95 -26.04
N LEU A 191 -3.99 13.90 -25.05
CA LEU A 191 -3.91 14.67 -23.81
C LEU A 191 -3.48 13.81 -22.62
N HIS A 192 -3.95 12.57 -22.57
CA HIS A 192 -3.72 11.66 -21.46
C HIS A 192 -3.83 10.21 -21.93
N THR A 193 -2.97 9.36 -21.36
CA THR A 193 -3.08 7.90 -21.48
C THR A 193 -3.16 7.30 -20.08
N GLY A 194 -4.22 6.56 -19.81
CA GLY A 194 -4.31 5.72 -18.63
C GLY A 194 -4.04 4.26 -18.98
N LYS A 195 -3.57 3.48 -18.01
CA LYS A 195 -3.24 2.07 -18.17
C LYS A 195 -4.16 1.22 -17.31
N VAL A 196 -4.60 0.09 -17.85
CA VAL A 196 -5.43 -0.90 -17.17
C VAL A 196 -4.75 -2.26 -17.32
N PRO A 197 -4.08 -2.75 -16.28
CA PRO A 197 -3.41 -4.05 -16.32
C PRO A 197 -4.43 -5.17 -16.32
N LEU A 198 -4.12 -6.24 -17.06
CA LEU A 198 -4.87 -7.48 -17.07
C LEU A 198 -3.95 -8.68 -17.33
N TRP A 199 -4.45 -9.88 -17.06
CA TRP A 199 -3.77 -11.13 -17.34
C TRP A 199 -4.60 -11.98 -18.29
N VAL A 200 -4.01 -12.36 -19.41
CA VAL A 200 -4.61 -13.34 -20.32
C VAL A 200 -4.15 -14.74 -19.89
N VAL A 201 -5.08 -15.63 -19.69
CA VAL A 201 -4.86 -16.98 -19.16
C VAL A 201 -5.48 -18.02 -20.09
N ASP A 202 -4.75 -19.06 -20.41
CA ASP A 202 -5.29 -20.19 -21.15
C ASP A 202 -6.19 -21.02 -20.23
N ASP A 203 -7.43 -21.24 -20.65
CA ASP A 203 -8.41 -22.05 -19.96
C ASP A 203 -8.57 -21.69 -18.47
N LEU A 204 -8.94 -20.41 -18.23
CA LEU A 204 -9.02 -19.82 -16.89
C LEU A 204 -9.93 -20.65 -15.96
N ASP A 205 -11.07 -21.13 -16.46
CA ASP A 205 -12.01 -21.90 -15.65
C ASP A 205 -11.42 -23.26 -15.23
N ALA A 206 -10.69 -23.93 -16.12
CA ALA A 206 -10.00 -25.19 -15.79
C ALA A 206 -8.87 -24.93 -14.75
N CYS A 207 -8.11 -23.84 -14.90
CA CYS A 207 -7.08 -23.46 -13.94
C CYS A 207 -7.67 -23.22 -12.53
N LEU A 208 -8.75 -22.45 -12.43
CA LEU A 208 -9.41 -22.16 -11.16
C LEU A 208 -10.06 -23.41 -10.54
N SER A 209 -10.74 -24.23 -11.35
CA SER A 209 -11.35 -25.50 -10.90
C SER A 209 -10.29 -26.47 -10.36
N LYS A 210 -9.13 -26.54 -11.00
CA LYS A 210 -8.00 -27.33 -10.52
C LYS A 210 -7.51 -26.84 -9.14
N LEU A 211 -7.33 -25.54 -8.95
CA LEU A 211 -6.94 -24.97 -7.67
C LEU A 211 -8.01 -25.21 -6.59
N ASP A 212 -9.30 -25.06 -6.92
CA ASP A 212 -10.39 -25.36 -5.99
C ASP A 212 -10.37 -26.83 -5.54
N SER A 213 -10.10 -27.78 -6.45
CA SER A 213 -9.97 -29.18 -6.10
C SER A 213 -8.77 -29.50 -5.19
N MET A 214 -7.71 -28.68 -5.26
CA MET A 214 -6.51 -28.81 -4.45
C MET A 214 -6.67 -28.18 -3.06
N SER A 215 -7.54 -27.18 -2.89
CA SER A 215 -7.64 -26.43 -1.62
C SER A 215 -7.95 -27.32 -0.43
N GLY A 216 -8.87 -28.27 -0.57
CA GLY A 216 -9.21 -29.22 0.49
C GLY A 216 -8.06 -30.18 0.88
N GLN A 217 -7.10 -30.40 -0.01
CA GLN A 217 -5.89 -31.16 0.29
C GLN A 217 -4.90 -30.29 1.08
N VAL A 218 -4.71 -29.02 0.67
CA VAL A 218 -3.84 -28.05 1.34
C VAL A 218 -4.35 -27.77 2.75
N GLU A 219 -5.67 -27.61 2.95
CA GLU A 219 -6.28 -27.37 4.26
C GLU A 219 -5.98 -28.49 5.28
N LYS A 220 -5.76 -29.73 4.83
CA LYS A 220 -5.42 -30.86 5.69
C LYS A 220 -3.93 -30.96 6.04
N LEU A 221 -3.06 -30.18 5.39
CA LEU A 221 -1.64 -30.13 5.72
C LEU A 221 -1.41 -29.49 7.08
N PRO A 222 -0.32 -29.80 7.79
CA PRO A 222 0.05 -29.14 9.04
C PRO A 222 0.16 -27.62 8.85
N PRO A 223 -0.18 -26.81 9.88
CA PRO A 223 -0.01 -25.37 9.84
C PRO A 223 1.44 -24.99 9.52
N SER A 224 1.62 -24.17 8.48
CA SER A 224 2.94 -23.68 8.06
C SER A 224 2.76 -22.38 7.26
N VAL A 225 3.84 -21.61 7.12
CA VAL A 225 3.86 -20.41 6.26
C VAL A 225 3.41 -20.77 4.84
N GLY A 226 3.91 -21.88 4.30
CA GLY A 226 3.56 -22.32 2.96
C GLY A 226 2.09 -22.66 2.79
N ARG A 227 1.51 -23.44 3.70
CA ARG A 227 0.08 -23.76 3.69
C ARG A 227 -0.78 -22.51 3.74
N SER A 228 -0.56 -21.64 4.70
CA SER A 228 -1.32 -20.41 4.87
C SER A 228 -1.17 -19.46 3.68
N THR A 229 0.04 -19.36 3.15
CA THR A 229 0.31 -18.55 1.95
C THR A 229 -0.41 -19.09 0.72
N TRP A 230 -0.41 -20.40 0.49
CA TRP A 230 -1.13 -21.00 -0.61
C TRP A 230 -2.62 -20.66 -0.56
N LEU A 231 -3.25 -20.80 0.61
CA LEU A 231 -4.66 -20.47 0.83
C LEU A 231 -4.95 -18.98 0.62
N LEU A 232 -4.06 -18.10 1.09
CA LEU A 232 -4.15 -16.65 0.84
C LEU A 232 -4.15 -16.34 -0.66
N LEU A 233 -3.15 -16.84 -1.40
CA LEU A 233 -2.99 -16.52 -2.81
C LEU A 233 -4.14 -17.11 -3.65
N HIS A 234 -4.58 -18.33 -3.35
CA HIS A 234 -5.77 -18.93 -3.96
C HIS A 234 -7.02 -18.07 -3.72
N SER A 235 -7.25 -17.62 -2.48
CA SER A 235 -8.36 -16.73 -2.15
C SER A 235 -8.31 -15.42 -2.94
N ARG A 236 -7.15 -14.82 -3.11
CA ARG A 236 -6.96 -13.60 -3.92
C ARG A 236 -7.22 -13.83 -5.41
N LEU A 237 -6.79 -14.97 -5.96
CA LEU A 237 -7.11 -15.38 -7.33
C LEU A 237 -8.63 -15.52 -7.55
N LYS A 238 -9.33 -16.13 -6.61
CA LYS A 238 -10.81 -16.23 -6.66
C LYS A 238 -11.48 -14.87 -6.60
N GLN A 239 -11.00 -13.97 -5.75
CA GLN A 239 -11.49 -12.59 -5.68
C GLN A 239 -11.30 -11.86 -7.01
N ALA A 240 -10.12 -11.98 -7.63
CA ALA A 240 -9.82 -11.40 -8.94
C ALA A 240 -10.74 -11.97 -10.04
N ALA A 241 -10.93 -13.28 -10.08
CA ALA A 241 -11.81 -13.94 -11.05
C ALA A 241 -13.29 -13.57 -10.87
N GLN A 242 -13.71 -13.25 -9.63
CA GLN A 242 -15.05 -12.75 -9.32
C GLN A 242 -15.23 -11.26 -9.59
N GLY A 243 -14.17 -10.54 -9.99
CA GLY A 243 -14.21 -9.09 -10.19
C GLY A 243 -14.30 -8.30 -8.88
N LYS A 244 -13.85 -8.89 -7.77
CA LYS A 244 -13.72 -8.15 -6.52
C LYS A 244 -12.51 -7.22 -6.61
N ASP A 245 -12.65 -6.03 -6.04
CA ASP A 245 -11.59 -5.04 -6.09
C ASP A 245 -10.34 -5.51 -5.36
N LEU A 246 -9.21 -5.38 -6.03
CA LEU A 246 -7.88 -5.62 -5.47
C LEU A 246 -7.23 -4.26 -5.17
N GLU A 247 -6.51 -4.17 -4.07
CA GLU A 247 -5.86 -2.91 -3.66
C GLU A 247 -4.62 -2.58 -4.51
N THR A 248 -4.02 -3.58 -5.15
CA THR A 248 -2.82 -3.44 -5.96
C THR A 248 -2.81 -4.41 -7.14
N GLU A 249 -1.81 -4.24 -8.00
CA GLU A 249 -1.55 -5.14 -9.14
C GLU A 249 -0.79 -6.38 -8.67
N TYR A 250 -1.53 -7.41 -8.25
CA TYR A 250 -0.92 -8.68 -7.89
C TYR A 250 -0.43 -9.46 -9.12
N PRO A 251 0.62 -10.29 -8.99
CA PRO A 251 1.14 -11.12 -10.08
C PRO A 251 0.27 -12.37 -10.29
N LEU A 252 -1.02 -12.15 -10.63
CA LEU A 252 -2.07 -13.18 -10.68
C LEU A 252 -1.72 -14.36 -11.59
N GLY A 253 -1.15 -14.09 -12.78
CA GLY A 253 -0.76 -15.14 -13.71
C GLY A 253 0.40 -15.99 -13.20
N GLN A 254 1.35 -15.38 -12.48
CA GLN A 254 2.42 -16.12 -11.81
C GLN A 254 1.85 -17.06 -10.76
N TRP A 255 0.93 -16.59 -9.92
CA TRP A 255 0.27 -17.41 -8.90
C TRP A 255 -0.53 -18.57 -9.50
N LEU A 256 -1.25 -18.34 -10.62
CA LEU A 256 -1.96 -19.40 -11.34
C LEU A 256 -1.01 -20.51 -11.83
N THR A 257 0.22 -20.15 -12.20
CA THR A 257 1.24 -21.11 -12.65
C THR A 257 1.91 -21.83 -11.50
N GLU A 258 2.21 -21.13 -10.39
CA GLU A 258 3.02 -21.67 -9.27
C GLU A 258 2.20 -22.52 -8.29
N LEU A 259 0.94 -22.13 -7.99
CA LEU A 259 0.13 -22.79 -6.96
C LEU A 259 -0.10 -24.30 -7.21
N PRO A 260 -0.33 -24.78 -8.44
CA PRO A 260 -0.48 -26.23 -8.64
C PRO A 260 0.75 -27.05 -8.24
N GLY A 261 1.95 -26.57 -8.60
CA GLY A 261 3.21 -27.24 -8.24
C GLY A 261 3.54 -27.16 -6.75
N ALA A 262 3.15 -26.08 -6.10
CA ALA A 262 3.40 -25.85 -4.67
C ALA A 262 2.79 -26.91 -3.76
N VAL A 263 1.69 -27.57 -4.16
CA VAL A 263 1.02 -28.61 -3.35
C VAL A 263 1.95 -29.80 -3.10
N GLU A 264 2.70 -30.24 -4.11
CA GLU A 264 3.64 -31.35 -3.97
C GLU A 264 4.84 -30.95 -3.10
N GLU A 265 5.32 -29.72 -3.23
CA GLU A 265 6.40 -29.20 -2.38
C GLU A 265 5.96 -29.15 -0.91
N LEU A 266 4.75 -28.67 -0.64
CA LEU A 266 4.17 -28.63 0.70
C LEU A 266 3.98 -30.03 1.30
N ARG A 267 3.53 -31.01 0.51
CA ARG A 267 3.44 -32.43 0.94
C ARG A 267 4.79 -33.03 1.27
N ALA A 268 5.81 -32.64 0.52
CA ALA A 268 7.19 -33.07 0.76
C ALA A 268 7.86 -32.31 1.92
N GLY A 269 7.14 -31.44 2.63
CA GLY A 269 7.66 -30.63 3.74
C GLY A 269 8.68 -29.56 3.33
N LYS A 270 8.73 -29.20 2.05
CA LYS A 270 9.63 -28.15 1.57
C LYS A 270 9.11 -26.77 1.96
N VAL A 271 10.04 -25.81 2.12
CA VAL A 271 9.71 -24.41 2.35
C VAL A 271 9.13 -23.80 1.07
N TRP A 272 7.91 -23.26 1.17
CA TRP A 272 7.22 -22.58 0.08
C TRP A 272 6.52 -21.33 0.60
N PRO A 273 6.42 -20.20 -0.17
CA PRO A 273 7.15 -19.98 -1.44
C PRO A 273 8.65 -20.09 -1.23
N ASN A 274 9.38 -20.40 -2.30
CA ASN A 274 10.83 -20.48 -2.20
C ASN A 274 11.39 -19.13 -1.74
N PRO A 275 12.12 -19.08 -0.61
CA PRO A 275 12.71 -17.84 -0.09
C PRO A 275 13.63 -17.12 -1.07
N THR A 276 14.23 -17.86 -2.02
CA THR A 276 15.14 -17.30 -3.03
C THR A 276 14.42 -16.71 -4.24
N SER A 277 13.09 -16.87 -4.34
CA SER A 277 12.31 -16.27 -5.45
C SER A 277 12.50 -14.75 -5.49
N PRO A 278 12.82 -14.18 -6.67
CA PRO A 278 13.02 -12.75 -6.80
C PRO A 278 11.70 -11.97 -6.70
N GLY A 279 11.81 -10.69 -6.42
CA GLY A 279 10.68 -9.75 -6.40
C GLY A 279 9.85 -9.79 -5.12
N PRO A 280 8.69 -9.11 -5.15
CA PRO A 280 7.79 -9.04 -4.00
C PRO A 280 7.09 -10.38 -3.75
N LEU A 281 6.97 -10.74 -2.48
CA LEU A 281 6.23 -11.91 -2.04
C LEU A 281 5.15 -11.50 -1.04
N TRP A 282 3.97 -12.07 -1.16
CA TRP A 282 2.90 -11.99 -0.16
C TRP A 282 2.84 -13.31 0.57
N LEU A 283 3.08 -13.26 1.88
CA LEU A 283 3.04 -14.43 2.74
C LEU A 283 1.90 -14.32 3.75
N ALA A 284 1.39 -15.46 4.18
CA ALA A 284 0.54 -15.58 5.35
C ALA A 284 1.29 -16.34 6.43
N ILE A 285 1.58 -15.66 7.53
CA ILE A 285 2.35 -16.19 8.65
C ILE A 285 1.37 -16.68 9.72
N PRO A 286 1.26 -17.98 10.00
CA PRO A 286 0.36 -18.49 11.02
C PRO A 286 0.85 -18.11 12.43
N ILE A 287 0.04 -17.35 13.17
CA ILE A 287 0.31 -16.88 14.53
C ILE A 287 -0.91 -17.14 15.39
N GLY A 288 -0.84 -18.14 16.26
CA GLY A 288 -2.01 -18.59 17.03
C GLY A 288 -3.11 -19.07 16.07
N SER A 289 -4.31 -18.50 16.20
CA SER A 289 -5.49 -18.84 15.38
C SER A 289 -5.67 -17.98 14.13
N ILE A 290 -4.75 -17.06 13.85
CA ILE A 290 -4.85 -16.13 12.72
C ILE A 290 -3.65 -16.25 11.78
N ASP A 291 -3.90 -16.01 10.50
CA ASP A 291 -2.85 -15.84 9.50
C ASP A 291 -2.54 -14.37 9.33
N LYS A 292 -1.31 -13.97 9.66
CA LYS A 292 -0.84 -12.60 9.46
C LYS A 292 -0.29 -12.43 8.05
N VAL A 293 -0.99 -11.64 7.26
CA VAL A 293 -0.55 -11.29 5.90
C VAL A 293 0.60 -10.29 6.00
N VAL A 294 1.69 -10.57 5.28
CA VAL A 294 2.84 -9.68 5.14
C VAL A 294 3.29 -9.61 3.68
N ARG A 295 3.80 -8.46 3.27
CA ARG A 295 4.53 -8.30 2.01
C ARG A 295 6.02 -8.23 2.30
N ILE A 296 6.80 -8.97 1.53
CA ILE A 296 8.26 -9.08 1.66
C ILE A 296 8.91 -8.48 0.42
N GLU A 297 9.85 -7.57 0.62
CA GLU A 297 10.67 -6.95 -0.43
C GLU A 297 12.09 -6.67 0.06
N GLY A 298 12.88 -5.95 -0.74
CA GLY A 298 14.24 -5.49 -0.39
C GLY A 298 15.34 -6.38 -0.97
N ALA A 299 16.21 -6.89 -0.10
CA ALA A 299 17.40 -7.63 -0.51
C ALA A 299 17.10 -8.92 -1.29
N ALA A 300 18.04 -9.31 -2.13
CA ALA A 300 18.10 -10.66 -2.66
C ALA A 300 18.25 -11.67 -1.51
N ARG A 301 17.51 -12.77 -1.60
CA ARG A 301 17.42 -13.81 -0.57
C ARG A 301 18.08 -15.10 -1.09
N ASP A 302 19.03 -15.63 -0.35
CA ASP A 302 19.70 -16.91 -0.66
C ASP A 302 19.13 -18.10 0.13
N GLY A 303 18.17 -17.83 1.01
CA GLY A 303 17.55 -18.83 1.88
C GLY A 303 18.44 -19.33 3.03
N LYS A 304 19.65 -18.81 3.18
CA LYS A 304 20.65 -19.28 4.16
C LYS A 304 21.23 -18.18 5.04
N THR A 305 21.60 -17.05 4.44
CA THR A 305 22.22 -15.94 5.15
C THR A 305 21.19 -15.18 5.98
N PRO A 306 21.37 -15.03 7.30
CA PRO A 306 20.50 -14.21 8.12
C PRO A 306 20.53 -12.75 7.69
N LEU A 307 19.36 -12.18 7.39
CA LEU A 307 19.22 -10.79 6.93
C LEU A 307 18.80 -9.84 8.05
N THR A 308 19.34 -8.62 8.02
CA THR A 308 18.76 -7.49 8.76
C THR A 308 17.33 -7.29 8.32
N CYS A 309 16.40 -7.08 9.27
CA CYS A 309 14.98 -6.95 8.98
C CYS A 309 14.44 -5.56 9.36
N VAL A 310 13.80 -4.90 8.40
CA VAL A 310 13.03 -3.67 8.61
C VAL A 310 11.56 -4.01 8.59
N VAL A 311 10.85 -3.83 9.72
CA VAL A 311 9.40 -3.99 9.78
C VAL A 311 8.75 -2.63 9.59
N ALA A 312 7.97 -2.48 8.51
CA ALA A 312 7.32 -1.23 8.12
C ALA A 312 5.81 -1.27 8.37
N LEU A 313 5.34 -0.40 9.27
CA LEU A 313 3.96 -0.39 9.78
C LEU A 313 3.19 0.79 9.20
N HIS A 314 2.18 0.49 8.37
CA HIS A 314 1.34 1.51 7.72
C HIS A 314 0.41 2.25 8.70
N GLY A 315 -0.09 3.41 8.29
CA GLY A 315 -1.08 4.21 8.99
C GLY A 315 -2.51 3.68 8.85
N ALA A 316 -3.47 4.39 9.46
CA ALA A 316 -4.89 4.05 9.33
C ALA A 316 -5.33 4.02 7.87
N GLY A 317 -6.08 2.99 7.49
CA GLY A 317 -6.56 2.80 6.12
C GLY A 317 -5.52 2.34 5.09
N GLY A 318 -4.26 2.09 5.50
CA GLY A 318 -3.26 1.46 4.66
C GLY A 318 -3.35 -0.07 4.64
N SER A 319 -2.40 -0.70 3.94
CA SER A 319 -2.24 -2.16 3.86
C SER A 319 -0.76 -2.53 3.82
N GLU A 320 -0.48 -3.82 3.70
CA GLU A 320 0.88 -4.34 3.51
C GLU A 320 1.59 -3.79 2.27
N ASN A 321 0.84 -3.16 1.37
CA ASN A 321 1.39 -2.61 0.14
C ASN A 321 1.90 -1.17 0.29
N LEU A 322 1.47 -0.43 1.33
CA LEU A 322 1.71 1.02 1.40
C LEU A 322 3.19 1.39 1.42
N PHE A 323 4.01 0.79 2.28
CA PHE A 323 5.45 1.08 2.31
C PHE A 323 6.22 0.49 1.12
N CYS A 324 5.62 -0.48 0.44
CA CYS A 324 6.23 -1.15 -0.71
C CYS A 324 5.96 -0.44 -2.03
N GLU A 325 4.81 0.21 -2.18
CA GLU A 325 4.38 0.89 -3.41
C GLU A 325 4.23 2.41 -3.24
N GLY A 326 3.75 2.86 -2.08
CA GLY A 326 3.64 4.26 -1.73
C GLY A 326 4.98 4.88 -1.33
N HIS A 327 4.95 6.19 -1.09
CA HIS A 327 6.13 6.97 -0.73
C HIS A 327 7.26 6.86 -1.77
N GLY A 328 6.89 6.81 -3.06
CA GLY A 328 7.83 6.63 -4.18
C GLY A 328 8.47 5.23 -4.26
N ALA A 329 7.89 4.23 -3.58
CA ALA A 329 8.49 2.91 -3.38
C ALA A 329 9.94 3.00 -2.83
N LEU A 330 10.17 3.99 -1.96
CA LEU A 330 11.51 4.32 -1.47
C LEU A 330 12.01 3.31 -0.44
N ALA A 331 11.13 2.79 0.42
CA ALA A 331 11.52 1.83 1.46
C ALA A 331 12.11 0.52 0.88
N PRO A 332 11.50 -0.14 -0.14
CA PRO A 332 12.12 -1.31 -0.78
C PRO A 332 13.47 -1.00 -1.44
N LYS A 333 13.59 0.16 -2.10
CA LYS A 333 14.84 0.59 -2.75
C LYS A 333 15.96 0.76 -1.73
N LEU A 334 15.70 1.46 -0.62
CA LEU A 334 16.67 1.66 0.45
C LEU A 334 17.05 0.34 1.14
N ALA A 335 16.07 -0.53 1.39
CA ALA A 335 16.33 -1.85 1.95
C ALA A 335 17.20 -2.70 1.02
N ALA A 336 16.88 -2.74 -0.28
CA ALA A 336 17.68 -3.46 -1.27
C ALA A 336 19.13 -2.95 -1.36
N GLN A 337 19.33 -1.63 -1.39
CA GLN A 337 20.66 -1.01 -1.41
C GLN A 337 21.53 -1.38 -0.21
N LYS A 338 20.91 -1.64 0.95
CA LYS A 338 21.61 -2.03 2.17
C LYS A 338 21.69 -3.54 2.40
N GLY A 339 21.14 -4.34 1.51
CA GLY A 339 21.06 -5.79 1.69
C GLY A 339 20.11 -6.19 2.84
N TRP A 340 19.06 -5.41 3.10
CA TRP A 340 18.10 -5.65 4.18
C TRP A 340 16.75 -6.18 3.67
N LEU A 341 16.10 -7.00 4.47
CA LEU A 341 14.74 -7.47 4.21
C LEU A 341 13.74 -6.43 4.69
N LEU A 342 12.80 -6.05 3.83
CA LEU A 342 11.65 -5.23 4.18
C LEU A 342 10.44 -6.14 4.40
N VAL A 343 9.80 -6.02 5.57
CA VAL A 343 8.61 -6.77 5.96
C VAL A 343 7.50 -5.77 6.27
N SER A 344 6.43 -5.78 5.50
CA SER A 344 5.27 -4.88 5.70
C SER A 344 4.03 -5.71 6.02
N PRO A 345 3.57 -5.75 7.29
CA PRO A 345 2.38 -6.49 7.67
C PRO A 345 1.09 -5.70 7.40
N LEU A 346 0.02 -6.41 6.98
CA LEU A 346 -1.32 -5.86 6.77
C LEU A 346 -1.93 -5.26 8.04
N ASN A 347 -1.67 -5.87 9.18
CA ASN A 347 -2.14 -5.41 10.49
C ASN A 347 -0.96 -5.26 11.42
N GLY A 348 -0.89 -4.30 12.28
CA GLY A 348 0.22 -3.95 13.18
C GLY A 348 1.17 -5.09 13.60
N PRO A 349 2.20 -4.83 14.36
CA PRO A 349 3.19 -5.86 14.70
C PRO A 349 2.58 -6.94 15.59
N ASN A 350 3.13 -8.15 15.50
CA ASN A 350 2.87 -9.24 16.43
C ASN A 350 4.21 -9.69 17.01
N ASP A 351 4.23 -10.00 18.31
CA ASP A 351 5.44 -10.34 19.05
C ASP A 351 6.12 -11.64 18.55
N GLU A 352 5.37 -12.52 17.88
CA GLU A 352 5.87 -13.76 17.29
C GLU A 352 6.27 -13.61 15.81
N LEU A 353 5.99 -12.46 15.17
CA LEU A 353 6.16 -12.30 13.73
C LEU A 353 7.58 -12.64 13.28
N ILE A 354 8.59 -12.11 13.93
CA ILE A 354 10.00 -12.32 13.55
C ILE A 354 10.41 -13.77 13.73
N GLU A 355 9.98 -14.39 14.82
CA GLU A 355 10.27 -15.83 15.09
C GLU A 355 9.65 -16.71 14.01
N LYS A 356 8.37 -16.53 13.72
CA LYS A 356 7.65 -17.32 12.71
C LYS A 356 8.18 -17.09 11.31
N LEU A 357 8.52 -15.84 10.97
CA LEU A 357 9.12 -15.50 9.68
C LEU A 357 10.52 -16.10 9.51
N SER A 358 11.28 -16.21 10.62
CA SER A 358 12.61 -16.86 10.60
C SER A 358 12.56 -18.36 10.26
N ALA A 359 11.41 -19.01 10.42
CA ALA A 359 11.20 -20.39 9.96
C ALA A 359 11.08 -20.48 8.42
N TRP A 360 10.74 -19.39 7.75
CA TRP A 360 10.68 -19.32 6.29
C TRP A 360 12.00 -18.83 5.67
N HIS A 361 12.60 -17.76 6.23
CA HIS A 361 13.89 -17.24 5.83
C HIS A 361 14.68 -16.79 7.06
N PRO A 362 15.98 -17.11 7.18
CA PRO A 362 16.81 -16.69 8.31
C PRO A 362 16.82 -15.16 8.48
N ILE A 363 16.50 -14.70 9.69
CA ILE A 363 16.56 -13.29 10.10
C ILE A 363 17.59 -13.18 11.22
N ASP A 364 18.47 -12.20 11.12
CA ASP A 364 19.33 -11.84 12.25
C ASP A 364 18.48 -11.13 13.30
N LYS A 365 18.11 -11.88 14.34
CA LYS A 365 17.24 -11.40 15.45
C LYS A 365 17.87 -10.23 16.22
N ASN A 366 19.19 -10.05 16.13
CA ASN A 366 19.89 -8.91 16.74
C ASN A 366 19.88 -7.66 15.83
N ARG A 367 19.35 -7.75 14.64
CA ARG A 367 19.36 -6.70 13.62
C ARG A 367 17.96 -6.43 13.06
N VAL A 368 16.95 -6.38 13.96
CA VAL A 368 15.59 -6.05 13.60
C VAL A 368 15.30 -4.59 14.00
N VAL A 369 14.79 -3.81 13.06
CA VAL A 369 14.37 -2.42 13.27
C VAL A 369 12.93 -2.22 12.79
N THR A 370 12.24 -1.21 13.30
CA THR A 370 10.88 -0.92 12.88
C THR A 370 10.68 0.55 12.53
N VAL A 371 9.94 0.80 11.46
CA VAL A 371 9.44 2.12 11.07
C VAL A 371 7.93 2.07 10.98
N GLY A 372 7.26 3.10 11.49
CA GLY A 372 5.81 3.21 11.37
C GLY A 372 5.37 4.62 11.01
N HIS A 373 4.27 4.72 10.26
CA HIS A 373 3.63 5.98 9.91
C HIS A 373 2.30 6.14 10.62
N SER A 374 2.01 7.32 11.20
CA SER A 374 0.70 7.63 11.78
C SER A 374 0.30 6.63 12.87
N MET A 375 -0.77 5.87 12.69
CA MET A 375 -1.15 4.74 13.56
C MET A 375 -0.03 3.70 13.65
N GLY A 376 0.69 3.44 12.55
CA GLY A 376 1.85 2.56 12.54
C GLY A 376 3.00 3.08 13.38
N ALA A 377 3.20 4.41 13.50
CA ALA A 377 4.18 5.00 14.40
C ALA A 377 3.85 4.71 15.88
N ALA A 378 2.57 4.82 16.24
CA ALA A 378 2.12 4.44 17.58
C ALA A 378 2.32 2.94 17.84
N ASN A 379 2.04 2.10 16.84
CA ASN A 379 2.26 0.65 16.91
C ASN A 379 3.75 0.29 17.05
N ALA A 380 4.63 0.95 16.30
CA ALA A 380 6.08 0.77 16.40
C ALA A 380 6.59 1.14 17.80
N THR A 381 6.16 2.30 18.31
CA THR A 381 6.48 2.76 19.66
C THR A 381 5.99 1.78 20.74
N ALA A 382 4.75 1.31 20.62
CA ALA A 382 4.17 0.36 21.56
C ALA A 382 4.86 -1.02 21.51
N TRP A 383 5.30 -1.45 20.31
CA TRP A 383 6.07 -2.69 20.17
C TRP A 383 7.45 -2.56 20.84
N GLY A 384 8.16 -1.45 20.58
CA GLY A 384 9.43 -1.17 21.23
C GLY A 384 9.35 -1.12 22.76
N ALA A 385 8.25 -0.62 23.30
CA ALA A 385 8.01 -0.63 24.74
C ALA A 385 7.69 -2.02 25.31
N ARG A 386 6.95 -2.83 24.56
CA ARG A 386 6.49 -4.16 25.00
C ARG A 386 7.56 -5.24 24.86
N LYS A 387 8.38 -5.14 23.79
CA LYS A 387 9.39 -6.13 23.41
C LYS A 387 10.69 -5.46 22.97
N PRO A 388 11.36 -4.69 23.83
CA PRO A 388 12.58 -3.97 23.47
C PRO A 388 13.72 -4.90 23.06
N GLU A 389 13.73 -6.13 23.54
CA GLU A 389 14.73 -7.15 23.21
C GLU A 389 14.63 -7.65 21.77
N GLN A 390 13.50 -7.44 21.11
CA GLN A 390 13.28 -7.84 19.72
C GLN A 390 13.75 -6.79 18.71
N LEU A 391 14.05 -5.58 19.16
CA LEU A 391 14.34 -4.44 18.27
C LEU A 391 15.68 -3.80 18.60
N ARG A 392 16.33 -3.24 17.57
CA ARG A 392 17.56 -2.42 17.72
C ARG A 392 17.26 -0.92 17.66
N ALA A 393 16.21 -0.52 16.95
CA ALA A 393 15.80 0.88 16.86
C ALA A 393 14.34 0.99 16.40
N VAL A 394 13.71 2.14 16.72
CA VAL A 394 12.35 2.48 16.35
C VAL A 394 12.33 3.82 15.63
N ALA A 395 11.62 3.89 14.49
CA ALA A 395 11.30 5.14 13.80
C ALA A 395 9.80 5.40 13.79
N ALA A 396 9.38 6.55 14.29
CA ALA A 396 8.00 7.01 14.34
C ALA A 396 7.82 8.23 13.43
N LEU A 397 7.02 8.08 12.37
CA LEU A 397 6.80 9.10 11.34
C LEU A 397 5.35 9.57 11.32
N GLY A 398 5.12 10.88 11.20
CA GLY A 398 3.77 11.45 11.14
C GLY A 398 2.93 11.12 12.38
N GLY A 399 3.56 10.97 13.53
CA GLY A 399 2.89 10.57 14.77
C GLY A 399 3.91 10.08 15.79
N GLY A 400 3.49 9.22 16.73
CA GLY A 400 4.46 8.68 17.65
C GLY A 400 3.93 7.83 18.81
N GLY A 401 2.65 7.92 19.13
CA GLY A 401 2.12 7.24 20.32
C GLY A 401 2.53 7.95 21.62
N ARG A 402 2.71 7.17 22.68
CA ARG A 402 3.01 7.70 24.02
C ARG A 402 4.17 6.93 24.65
N ALA A 403 5.16 7.64 25.16
CA ALA A 403 6.13 7.11 26.10
C ALA A 403 5.60 7.29 27.53
N GLY A 404 5.84 6.29 28.37
CA GLY A 404 5.52 6.32 29.78
C GLY A 404 6.77 6.53 30.65
N LYS A 405 6.65 6.22 31.93
CA LYS A 405 7.78 6.15 32.88
C LYS A 405 8.35 4.73 32.90
N GLY A 406 9.65 4.61 33.22
CA GLY A 406 10.31 3.32 33.44
C GLY A 406 11.46 3.06 32.47
N GLU A 407 12.32 2.13 32.86
CA GLU A 407 13.58 1.80 32.18
C GLU A 407 13.40 1.27 30.76
N VAL A 408 12.23 0.72 30.42
CA VAL A 408 11.94 0.20 29.08
C VAL A 408 12.13 1.26 28.00
N TRP A 409 11.88 2.53 28.32
CA TRP A 409 12.02 3.66 27.40
C TRP A 409 13.45 4.11 27.17
N GLN A 410 14.40 3.59 27.97
CA GLN A 410 15.84 3.89 27.86
C GLN A 410 16.57 2.89 26.97
N LYS A 411 15.94 1.75 26.60
CA LYS A 411 16.60 0.62 25.98
C LYS A 411 16.82 0.74 24.46
N LEU A 412 15.95 1.49 23.78
CA LEU A 412 15.97 1.57 22.32
C LEU A 412 16.25 2.98 21.83
N PRO A 413 17.07 3.15 20.81
CA PRO A 413 17.18 4.40 20.05
C PRO A 413 15.86 4.71 19.32
N TYR A 414 15.48 6.01 19.31
CA TYR A 414 14.28 6.49 18.61
C TYR A 414 14.59 7.57 17.59
N PHE A 415 14.02 7.43 16.39
CA PHE A 415 13.89 8.49 15.41
C PHE A 415 12.43 8.94 15.34
N VAL A 416 12.17 10.23 15.54
CA VAL A 416 10.84 10.82 15.42
C VAL A 416 10.87 11.83 14.27
N GLY A 417 10.19 11.52 13.17
CA GLY A 417 10.11 12.35 11.98
C GLY A 417 8.71 12.95 11.80
N ILE A 418 8.63 14.27 11.59
CA ILE A 418 7.34 14.97 11.50
C ILE A 418 7.43 16.20 10.61
N GLY A 419 6.39 16.48 9.83
CA GLY A 419 6.21 17.75 9.13
C GLY A 419 5.76 18.89 10.06
N ASP A 420 6.14 20.12 9.77
CA ASP A 420 5.66 21.27 10.55
C ASP A 420 4.19 21.61 10.24
N LYS A 421 3.66 21.10 9.12
CA LYS A 421 2.24 21.21 8.71
C LYS A 421 1.43 19.96 9.04
N ASP A 422 2.03 18.98 9.68
CA ASP A 422 1.34 17.75 10.09
C ASP A 422 0.45 18.01 11.32
N PHE A 423 -0.79 17.56 11.27
CA PHE A 423 -1.72 17.66 12.41
C PHE A 423 -1.21 16.91 13.66
N ALA A 424 -0.33 15.93 13.48
CA ALA A 424 0.27 15.15 14.56
C ALA A 424 1.55 15.78 15.14
N LEU A 425 1.96 16.99 14.71
CA LEU A 425 3.20 17.66 15.15
C LEU A 425 3.34 17.71 16.67
N LYS A 426 2.25 18.08 17.36
CA LYS A 426 2.24 18.14 18.83
C LYS A 426 2.47 16.77 19.47
N SER A 427 1.86 15.72 18.91
CA SER A 427 2.00 14.36 19.40
C SER A 427 3.43 13.83 19.21
N ALA A 428 4.04 14.07 18.05
CA ALA A 428 5.42 13.68 17.77
C ALA A 428 6.43 14.37 18.68
N LYS A 429 6.30 15.69 18.87
CA LYS A 429 7.15 16.45 19.82
C LYS A 429 6.99 15.95 21.25
N SER A 430 5.75 15.66 21.68
CA SER A 430 5.47 15.11 23.02
C SER A 430 6.09 13.74 23.23
N LEU A 431 6.09 12.86 22.20
CA LEU A 431 6.79 11.57 22.29
C LEU A 431 8.30 11.77 22.49
N ALA A 432 8.94 12.57 21.65
CA ALA A 432 10.38 12.81 21.74
C ALA A 432 10.79 13.40 23.11
N GLU A 433 10.01 14.34 23.64
CA GLU A 433 10.23 14.93 24.96
C GLU A 433 10.04 13.90 26.08
N ALA A 434 8.97 13.11 26.04
CA ALA A 434 8.71 12.08 27.03
C ALA A 434 9.82 11.00 27.07
N LEU A 435 10.35 10.61 25.90
CA LEU A 435 11.49 9.70 25.80
C LEU A 435 12.75 10.28 26.47
N ARG A 436 13.06 11.57 26.22
CA ARG A 436 14.20 12.26 26.86
C ARG A 436 14.02 12.36 28.38
N GLN A 437 12.81 12.71 28.83
CA GLN A 437 12.47 12.77 30.27
C GLN A 437 12.53 11.42 30.95
N ALA A 438 12.27 10.33 30.22
CA ALA A 438 12.46 8.97 30.71
C ALA A 438 13.94 8.55 30.77
N GLY A 439 14.88 9.42 30.36
CA GLY A 439 16.31 9.14 30.37
C GLY A 439 16.81 8.37 29.13
N ASN A 440 16.06 8.39 28.01
CA ASN A 440 16.51 7.73 26.78
C ASN A 440 17.75 8.45 26.20
N PRO A 441 18.90 7.76 26.02
CA PRO A 441 20.15 8.39 25.59
C PRO A 441 20.20 8.70 24.07
N SER A 442 19.28 8.17 23.27
CA SER A 442 19.31 8.28 21.81
C SER A 442 17.95 8.60 21.22
N VAL A 443 17.56 9.88 21.26
CA VAL A 443 16.31 10.39 20.69
C VAL A 443 16.61 11.47 19.65
N THR A 444 16.40 11.14 18.39
CA THR A 444 16.45 12.08 17.27
C THR A 444 15.03 12.56 16.97
N LEU A 445 14.80 13.86 17.08
CA LEU A 445 13.58 14.52 16.57
C LEU A 445 13.98 15.37 15.37
N LYS A 446 13.39 15.08 14.19
CA LYS A 446 13.57 15.88 12.98
C LYS A 446 12.23 16.41 12.49
N VAL A 447 12.14 17.74 12.38
CA VAL A 447 10.98 18.45 11.85
C VAL A 447 11.28 18.90 10.43
N TYR A 448 10.42 18.52 9.49
CA TYR A 448 10.59 18.82 8.06
C TYR A 448 9.70 20.01 7.68
N PRO A 449 10.30 21.14 7.25
CA PRO A 449 9.56 22.36 7.00
C PRO A 449 8.66 22.27 5.76
N GLY A 450 7.41 22.77 5.89
CA GLY A 450 6.43 22.84 4.81
C GLY A 450 5.82 21.49 4.41
N LEU A 451 6.07 20.41 5.15
CA LEU A 451 5.53 19.08 4.85
C LEU A 451 4.35 18.74 5.76
N GLU A 452 3.39 18.03 5.19
CA GLU A 452 2.19 17.53 5.85
C GLU A 452 2.30 16.01 6.14
N HIS A 453 1.22 15.44 6.64
CA HIS A 453 1.17 14.08 7.17
C HIS A 453 1.61 12.98 6.19
N LEU A 454 1.30 13.11 4.89
CA LEU A 454 1.61 12.10 3.89
C LEU A 454 3.02 12.26 3.33
N THR A 455 3.37 13.48 2.88
CA THR A 455 4.64 13.76 2.19
C THR A 455 5.85 13.67 3.13
N VAL A 456 5.64 13.83 4.43
CA VAL A 456 6.73 13.69 5.42
C VAL A 456 7.36 12.31 5.41
N VAL A 457 6.63 11.26 5.11
CA VAL A 457 7.16 9.88 5.12
C VAL A 457 8.24 9.71 4.06
N GLN A 458 7.95 10.13 2.82
CA GLN A 458 8.92 10.05 1.71
C GLN A 458 10.19 10.86 1.99
N ALA A 459 10.04 12.03 2.60
CA ALA A 459 11.18 12.86 2.99
C ALA A 459 11.99 12.28 4.16
N CYS A 460 11.33 11.58 5.10
CA CYS A 460 11.99 10.99 6.26
C CYS A 460 12.77 9.71 5.96
N LEU A 461 12.31 8.89 5.01
CA LEU A 461 12.85 7.54 4.81
C LEU A 461 14.37 7.48 4.62
N PRO A 462 15.04 8.36 3.86
CA PRO A 462 16.51 8.36 3.77
C PRO A 462 17.19 8.57 5.13
N ASP A 463 16.70 9.51 5.93
CA ASP A 463 17.24 9.77 7.27
C ASP A 463 16.99 8.60 8.24
N VAL A 464 15.83 7.96 8.14
CA VAL A 464 15.48 6.77 8.93
C VAL A 464 16.42 5.61 8.63
N PHE A 465 16.67 5.33 7.34
CA PHE A 465 17.58 4.25 6.96
C PHE A 465 19.04 4.55 7.34
N ALA A 466 19.47 5.81 7.26
CA ALA A 466 20.78 6.23 7.77
C ALA A 466 20.87 6.10 9.31
N PHE A 467 19.80 6.46 10.03
CA PHE A 467 19.70 6.27 11.48
C PHE A 467 19.78 4.77 11.84
N PHE A 468 19.02 3.92 11.17
CA PHE A 468 19.07 2.48 11.39
C PHE A 468 20.47 1.88 11.13
N GLU A 469 21.11 2.27 10.04
CA GLU A 469 22.47 1.82 9.73
C GLU A 469 23.46 2.17 10.84
N LYS A 470 23.39 3.41 11.37
CA LYS A 470 24.22 3.86 12.51
C LYS A 470 23.95 3.03 13.76
N GLU A 471 22.69 2.75 14.08
CA GLU A 471 22.33 2.02 15.31
C GLU A 471 22.59 0.50 15.19
N LEU A 472 22.59 -0.06 13.97
CA LEU A 472 22.95 -1.44 13.68
C LEU A 472 24.46 -1.65 13.60
N GLY A 473 25.25 -0.61 13.40
CA GLY A 473 26.73 -0.64 13.37
C GLY A 473 27.39 -0.56 14.73
N LYS A 474 26.60 -0.29 15.80
CA LYS A 474 27.05 -0.32 17.19
C LYS A 474 26.93 -1.73 17.79
#